data_d9bdc491b604e0c73e2b4cbd78431fc0
#
_entry.id   d9bdc491b604e0c73e2b4cbd78431fc0
#
_cell.length_a   1.000
_cell.length_b   1.000
_cell.length_c   1.000
_cell.angle_alpha   90.00
_cell.angle_beta   90.00
_cell.angle_gamma   90.00
#
_symmetry.space_group_name_H-M   'P 1'
#
loop_
_entity.id
_entity.type
_entity.pdbx_description
1 polymer ?
#
loop_
_entity_poly.entity_id
_entity_poly.type
_entity_poly.pdbx_seq_one_letter_code
_entity_poly.pdbx_strand_id
1 'polypeptide(L)'
;MNRAGLVSITFRNKTPREIVALMKRAGLSQVEWGGDVHVKPGAESAAEVRRMTEGEGLRTSAYGSYYRLEENAFGPWLDEAEALGAPVIRVWAGRKGSAEVDEWERETLVHTLNDCVRQAAERNIVVSLEYHPNTLTDSRDSVRRLMRESETSFHWQPRWDWPEEERLAALKEVVPRLTCVHTF
;
A
#
# COMPACT_ATOMS: atom_id res chain seq x y z
N MET A 1 15.67 -15.85 3.61
CA MET A 1 14.72 -15.41 4.64
C MET A 1 13.31 -15.58 4.10
N ASN A 2 12.38 -16.11 4.89
CA ASN A 2 10.96 -16.16 4.52
C ASN A 2 10.43 -14.72 4.41
N ARG A 3 9.84 -14.37 3.26
CA ARG A 3 9.23 -13.06 3.01
C ARG A 3 7.70 -13.11 3.05
N ALA A 4 7.13 -14.25 3.47
CA ALA A 4 5.70 -14.37 3.62
C ALA A 4 5.21 -13.51 4.79
N GLY A 5 4.12 -12.82 4.58
CA GLY A 5 3.51 -11.92 5.53
C GLY A 5 2.00 -12.03 5.55
N LEU A 6 1.39 -11.19 6.37
CA LEU A 6 -0.06 -11.08 6.51
C LEU A 6 -0.48 -9.62 6.30
N VAL A 7 -1.55 -9.40 5.57
CA VAL A 7 -2.28 -8.13 5.60
C VAL A 7 -3.23 -8.16 6.78
N SER A 8 -3.10 -7.26 7.73
CA SER A 8 -3.83 -7.30 8.99
C SER A 8 -5.35 -7.27 8.83
N ILE A 9 -5.84 -6.65 7.76
CA ILE A 9 -7.28 -6.59 7.44
C ILE A 9 -7.91 -7.94 7.09
N THR A 10 -7.11 -9.00 6.89
CA THR A 10 -7.60 -10.38 6.82
C THR A 10 -8.39 -10.74 8.11
N PHE A 11 -8.03 -10.12 9.22
CA PHE A 11 -8.66 -10.33 10.53
C PHE A 11 -9.18 -9.01 11.11
N ARG A 12 -10.13 -8.37 10.42
CA ARG A 12 -10.67 -7.04 10.80
C ARG A 12 -11.26 -6.97 12.21
N ASN A 13 -11.70 -8.10 12.78
CA ASN A 13 -12.31 -8.20 14.10
C ASN A 13 -11.32 -8.56 15.22
N LYS A 14 -10.02 -8.67 14.91
CA LYS A 14 -8.98 -8.97 15.89
C LYS A 14 -8.17 -7.73 16.25
N THR A 15 -7.65 -7.74 17.46
CA THR A 15 -6.71 -6.72 17.92
C THR A 15 -5.31 -6.94 17.30
N PRO A 16 -4.47 -5.91 17.22
CA PRO A 16 -3.07 -6.08 16.78
C PRO A 16 -2.32 -7.15 17.56
N ARG A 17 -2.54 -7.28 18.87
CA ARG A 17 -1.92 -8.31 19.72
C ARG A 17 -2.32 -9.74 19.30
N GLU A 18 -3.60 -9.95 19.01
CA GLU A 18 -4.09 -11.25 18.53
C GLU A 18 -3.52 -11.60 17.15
N ILE A 19 -3.41 -10.60 16.26
CA ILE A 19 -2.82 -10.76 14.92
C ILE A 19 -1.35 -11.17 15.04
N VAL A 20 -0.57 -10.47 15.85
CA VAL A 20 0.85 -10.80 16.10
C VAL A 20 0.99 -12.23 16.62
N ALA A 21 0.17 -12.63 17.60
CA ALA A 21 0.18 -13.99 18.14
C ALA A 21 -0.16 -15.06 17.08
N LEU A 22 -1.13 -14.79 16.20
CA LEU A 22 -1.47 -15.67 15.09
C LEU A 22 -0.32 -15.81 14.10
N MET A 23 0.32 -14.71 13.73
CA MET A 23 1.46 -14.69 12.81
C MET A 23 2.63 -15.52 13.34
N LYS A 24 2.96 -15.38 14.61
CA LYS A 24 4.00 -16.20 15.29
C LYS A 24 3.69 -17.68 15.16
N ARG A 25 2.46 -18.09 15.47
CA ARG A 25 2.02 -19.50 15.37
C ARG A 25 2.07 -20.02 13.94
N ALA A 26 1.79 -19.15 12.95
CA ALA A 26 1.83 -19.49 11.53
C ALA A 26 3.25 -19.44 10.92
N GLY A 27 4.27 -19.01 11.67
CA GLY A 27 5.63 -18.84 11.15
C GLY A 27 5.78 -17.72 10.13
N LEU A 28 4.84 -16.74 10.11
CA LEU A 28 4.93 -15.55 9.29
C LEU A 28 5.88 -14.53 9.92
N SER A 29 6.52 -13.70 9.10
CA SER A 29 7.58 -12.81 9.58
C SER A 29 7.29 -11.32 9.33
N GLN A 30 6.30 -10.99 8.51
CA GLN A 30 6.02 -9.61 8.10
C GLN A 30 4.53 -9.33 8.14
N VAL A 31 4.17 -8.09 8.48
CA VAL A 31 2.78 -7.62 8.49
C VAL A 31 2.63 -6.29 7.73
N GLU A 32 1.58 -6.20 6.93
CA GLU A 32 1.04 -4.94 6.46
C GLU A 32 -0.09 -4.52 7.39
N TRP A 33 0.05 -3.38 8.05
CA TRP A 33 -0.97 -2.85 8.94
C TRP A 33 -2.00 -1.99 8.20
N GLY A 34 -3.28 -2.30 8.36
CA GLY A 34 -4.39 -1.57 7.75
C GLY A 34 -4.76 -0.30 8.51
N GLY A 35 -4.75 0.83 7.82
CA GLY A 35 -5.04 2.16 8.36
C GLY A 35 -6.52 2.43 8.62
N ASP A 36 -7.41 1.60 8.12
CA ASP A 36 -8.86 1.76 8.31
C ASP A 36 -9.40 1.09 9.58
N VAL A 37 -8.66 0.10 10.12
CA VAL A 37 -9.09 -0.70 11.28
C VAL A 37 -8.08 -0.67 12.41
N HIS A 38 -6.83 -1.09 12.14
CA HIS A 38 -5.87 -1.42 13.18
C HIS A 38 -4.97 -0.26 13.58
N VAL A 39 -4.61 0.62 12.63
CA VAL A 39 -3.75 1.77 12.86
C VAL A 39 -4.33 2.97 12.12
N LYS A 40 -5.31 3.63 12.72
CA LYS A 40 -5.98 4.78 12.12
C LYS A 40 -5.14 6.05 12.31
N PRO A 41 -5.11 6.95 11.31
CA PRO A 41 -4.42 8.24 11.44
C PRO A 41 -4.90 9.02 12.68
N GLY A 42 -3.94 9.60 13.40
CA GLY A 42 -4.21 10.37 14.61
C GLY A 42 -4.56 9.55 15.85
N ALA A 43 -4.54 8.23 15.78
CA ALA A 43 -4.63 7.39 16.97
C ALA A 43 -3.22 7.18 17.56
N GLU A 44 -3.07 7.29 18.88
CA GLU A 44 -1.76 7.09 19.56
C GLU A 44 -1.22 5.65 19.49
N SER A 45 -1.71 4.85 18.53
CA SER A 45 -1.50 3.41 18.49
C SER A 45 -0.33 2.94 17.62
N ALA A 46 0.14 3.73 16.66
CA ALA A 46 1.14 3.28 15.69
C ALA A 46 2.47 2.86 16.35
N ALA A 47 3.00 3.70 17.24
CA ALA A 47 4.24 3.38 17.97
C ALA A 47 4.09 2.18 18.92
N GLU A 48 2.91 1.98 19.52
CA GLU A 48 2.62 0.81 20.34
C GLU A 48 2.55 -0.45 19.49
N VAL A 49 1.85 -0.41 18.36
CA VAL A 49 1.77 -1.53 17.40
C VAL A 49 3.15 -1.89 16.87
N ARG A 50 3.99 -0.89 16.56
CA ARG A 50 5.39 -1.11 16.19
C ARG A 50 6.14 -1.87 17.29
N ARG A 51 6.14 -1.36 18.52
CA ARG A 51 6.85 -2.02 19.65
C ARG A 51 6.39 -3.47 19.85
N MET A 52 5.09 -3.71 19.73
CA MET A 52 4.51 -5.05 19.83
C MET A 52 4.97 -5.95 18.70
N THR A 53 4.97 -5.46 17.47
CA THR A 53 5.39 -6.20 16.27
C THR A 53 6.88 -6.57 16.37
N GLU A 54 7.74 -5.60 16.64
CA GLU A 54 9.19 -5.78 16.76
C GLU A 54 9.58 -6.64 17.97
N GLY A 55 8.90 -6.46 19.11
CA GLY A 55 9.12 -7.23 20.33
C GLY A 55 8.90 -8.73 20.17
N GLU A 56 8.05 -9.14 19.24
CA GLU A 56 7.81 -10.54 18.87
C GLU A 56 8.70 -11.02 17.70
N GLY A 57 9.66 -10.21 17.27
CA GLY A 57 10.60 -10.55 16.19
C GLY A 57 9.97 -10.48 14.78
N LEU A 58 8.81 -9.82 14.65
CA LEU A 58 8.16 -9.56 13.38
C LEU A 58 8.57 -8.18 12.83
N ARG A 59 8.26 -7.90 11.57
CA ARG A 59 8.53 -6.62 10.93
C ARG A 59 7.28 -6.06 10.26
N THR A 60 7.10 -4.76 10.33
CA THR A 60 6.15 -4.06 9.48
C THR A 60 6.71 -4.03 8.06
N SER A 61 5.99 -4.57 7.08
CA SER A 61 6.36 -4.55 5.66
C SER A 61 5.81 -3.33 4.94
N ALA A 62 4.60 -2.91 5.31
CA ALA A 62 3.92 -1.76 4.74
C ALA A 62 2.84 -1.21 5.68
N TYR A 63 2.44 0.02 5.44
CA TYR A 63 1.23 0.62 5.98
C TYR A 63 0.19 0.78 4.86
N GLY A 64 -0.92 0.08 4.95
CA GLY A 64 -2.06 0.17 4.04
C GLY A 64 -2.94 1.35 4.41
N SER A 65 -2.63 2.53 3.91
CA SER A 65 -3.19 3.80 4.40
C SER A 65 -4.64 4.07 3.98
N TYR A 66 -5.11 3.48 2.90
CA TYR A 66 -6.40 3.83 2.25
C TYR A 66 -6.49 5.29 1.75
N TYR A 67 -5.40 6.04 1.76
CA TYR A 67 -5.30 7.36 1.14
C TYR A 67 -5.49 7.27 -0.38
N ARG A 68 -6.22 8.22 -0.98
CA ARG A 68 -6.69 8.12 -2.37
C ARG A 68 -6.23 9.25 -3.30
N LEU A 69 -5.26 10.02 -2.93
CA LEU A 69 -4.71 11.17 -3.70
C LEU A 69 -5.69 12.32 -3.96
N GLU A 70 -6.91 12.25 -3.45
CA GLU A 70 -7.94 13.28 -3.61
C GLU A 70 -8.14 14.12 -2.34
N GLU A 71 -7.49 13.74 -1.27
CA GLU A 71 -7.61 14.35 0.05
C GLU A 71 -6.46 15.32 0.30
N ASN A 72 -6.76 16.47 0.89
CA ASN A 72 -5.79 17.57 1.04
C ASN A 72 -4.69 17.36 2.10
N ALA A 73 -4.54 16.17 2.67
CA ALA A 73 -3.58 15.93 3.74
C ALA A 73 -2.98 14.52 3.70
N PHE A 74 -1.85 14.37 3.04
CA PHE A 74 -1.05 13.13 3.10
C PHE A 74 -0.26 13.01 4.41
N GLY A 75 0.10 14.15 5.02
CA GLY A 75 0.95 14.22 6.22
C GLY A 75 0.53 13.28 7.35
N PRO A 76 -0.72 13.27 7.83
CA PRO A 76 -1.16 12.37 8.89
C PRO A 76 -0.97 10.90 8.59
N TRP A 77 -1.18 10.47 7.34
CA TRP A 77 -0.93 9.08 6.92
C TRP A 77 0.56 8.74 6.91
N LEU A 78 1.38 9.70 6.51
CA LEU A 78 2.83 9.55 6.49
C LEU A 78 3.41 9.52 7.91
N ASP A 79 2.87 10.31 8.85
CA ASP A 79 3.23 10.29 10.26
C ASP A 79 2.97 8.91 10.89
N GLU A 80 1.83 8.28 10.57
CA GLU A 80 1.52 6.94 11.03
C GLU A 80 2.45 5.88 10.43
N ALA A 81 2.77 5.99 9.13
CA ALA A 81 3.73 5.08 8.49
C ALA A 81 5.10 5.15 9.16
N GLU A 82 5.58 6.34 9.46
CA GLU A 82 6.85 6.58 10.16
C GLU A 82 6.81 6.04 11.60
N ALA A 83 5.76 6.32 12.36
CA ALA A 83 5.57 5.83 13.72
C ALA A 83 5.51 4.30 13.79
N LEU A 84 4.91 3.64 12.79
CA LEU A 84 4.89 2.19 12.61
C LEU A 84 6.26 1.60 12.23
N GLY A 85 7.19 2.43 11.75
CA GLY A 85 8.43 1.97 11.12
C GLY A 85 8.19 1.26 9.80
N ALA A 86 7.12 1.61 9.08
CA ALA A 86 6.78 1.02 7.80
C ALA A 86 7.69 1.59 6.69
N PRO A 87 8.45 0.76 5.95
CA PRO A 87 9.28 1.23 4.85
C PRO A 87 8.48 1.58 3.60
N VAL A 88 7.22 1.19 3.55
CA VAL A 88 6.32 1.40 2.42
C VAL A 88 4.98 1.90 2.93
N ILE A 89 4.45 2.93 2.28
CA ILE A 89 3.05 3.35 2.43
C ILE A 89 2.28 3.00 1.16
N ARG A 90 1.23 2.17 1.30
CA ARG A 90 0.35 1.80 0.21
C ARG A 90 -0.79 2.81 0.10
N VAL A 91 -1.00 3.32 -1.10
CA VAL A 91 -2.05 4.29 -1.43
C VAL A 91 -2.85 3.86 -2.65
N TRP A 92 -4.00 4.44 -2.88
CA TRP A 92 -4.84 4.20 -4.04
C TRP A 92 -4.80 5.41 -4.98
N ALA A 93 -4.73 5.13 -6.29
CA ALA A 93 -4.64 6.16 -7.33
C ALA A 93 -6.02 6.72 -7.71
N GLY A 94 -6.66 7.43 -6.78
CA GLY A 94 -7.99 8.03 -6.98
C GLY A 94 -9.15 7.11 -6.61
N ARG A 95 -10.35 7.45 -7.10
CA ARG A 95 -11.63 6.78 -6.81
C ARG A 95 -12.40 6.35 -8.06
N LYS A 96 -11.91 6.73 -9.24
CA LYS A 96 -12.51 6.40 -10.53
C LYS A 96 -11.56 5.53 -11.35
N GLY A 97 -12.11 4.67 -12.17
CA GLY A 97 -11.35 3.89 -13.14
C GLY A 97 -10.67 4.79 -14.18
N SER A 98 -9.58 4.31 -14.78
CA SER A 98 -8.77 5.09 -15.71
C SER A 98 -9.54 5.55 -16.95
N ALA A 99 -10.62 4.85 -17.32
CA ALA A 99 -11.51 5.23 -18.42
C ALA A 99 -12.56 6.30 -18.05
N GLU A 100 -12.73 6.56 -16.77
CA GLU A 100 -13.73 7.51 -16.24
C GLU A 100 -13.12 8.86 -15.85
N VAL A 101 -11.79 8.91 -15.83
CA VAL A 101 -11.00 10.08 -15.43
C VAL A 101 -10.62 10.87 -16.68
N ASP A 102 -10.99 12.16 -16.73
CA ASP A 102 -10.53 13.05 -17.79
C ASP A 102 -9.04 13.44 -17.61
N GLU A 103 -8.48 14.11 -18.62
CA GLU A 103 -7.05 14.45 -18.62
C GLU A 103 -6.69 15.41 -17.47
N TRP A 104 -7.54 16.38 -17.17
CA TRP A 104 -7.30 17.33 -16.08
C TRP A 104 -7.34 16.65 -14.69
N GLU A 105 -8.34 15.79 -14.47
CA GLU A 105 -8.43 14.98 -13.24
C GLU A 105 -7.19 14.09 -13.09
N ARG A 106 -6.74 13.47 -14.20
CA ARG A 106 -5.55 12.62 -14.19
C ARG A 106 -4.29 13.42 -13.85
N GLU A 107 -4.07 14.55 -14.50
CA GLU A 107 -2.91 15.43 -14.23
C GLU A 107 -2.89 15.85 -12.75
N THR A 108 -4.05 16.18 -12.19
CA THR A 108 -4.20 16.53 -10.77
C THR A 108 -3.79 15.36 -9.86
N LEU A 109 -4.27 14.14 -10.14
CA LEU A 109 -3.92 12.95 -9.37
C LEU A 109 -2.42 12.63 -9.47
N VAL A 110 -1.84 12.74 -10.67
CA VAL A 110 -0.40 12.50 -10.88
C VAL A 110 0.46 13.56 -10.17
N HIS A 111 0.04 14.82 -10.20
CA HIS A 111 0.71 15.89 -9.45
C HIS A 111 0.71 15.59 -7.95
N THR A 112 -0.46 15.26 -7.38
CA THR A 112 -0.59 14.87 -5.97
C THR A 112 0.25 13.63 -5.63
N LEU A 113 0.27 12.63 -6.51
CA LEU A 113 1.10 11.43 -6.35
C LEU A 113 2.59 11.78 -6.26
N ASN A 114 3.07 12.64 -7.17
CA ASN A 114 4.48 13.05 -7.18
C ASN A 114 4.85 13.85 -5.92
N ASP A 115 3.94 14.66 -5.40
CA ASP A 115 4.12 15.34 -4.12
C ASP A 115 4.17 14.35 -2.96
N CYS A 116 3.33 13.32 -2.95
CA CYS A 116 3.38 12.26 -1.95
C CYS A 116 4.70 11.48 -2.02
N VAL A 117 5.15 11.13 -3.21
CA VAL A 117 6.43 10.42 -3.42
C VAL A 117 7.59 11.24 -2.85
N ARG A 118 7.63 12.54 -3.13
CA ARG A 118 8.67 13.44 -2.62
C ARG A 118 8.64 13.54 -1.08
N GLN A 119 7.47 13.78 -0.49
CA GLN A 119 7.31 13.87 0.97
C GLN A 119 7.72 12.58 1.68
N ALA A 120 7.33 11.43 1.13
CA ALA A 120 7.68 10.13 1.70
C ALA A 120 9.18 9.82 1.59
N ALA A 121 9.82 10.22 0.48
CA ALA A 121 11.26 10.04 0.28
C ALA A 121 12.10 10.79 1.32
N GLU A 122 11.66 11.98 1.77
CA GLU A 122 12.31 12.75 2.85
C GLU A 122 12.34 11.98 4.19
N ARG A 123 11.45 11.00 4.36
CA ARG A 123 11.36 10.13 5.55
C ARG A 123 11.84 8.70 5.29
N ASN A 124 12.47 8.45 4.15
CA ASN A 124 12.91 7.11 3.70
C ASN A 124 11.75 6.10 3.59
N ILE A 125 10.56 6.57 3.23
CA ILE A 125 9.36 5.76 3.01
C ILE A 125 9.04 5.75 1.51
N VAL A 126 8.69 4.59 0.97
CA VAL A 126 8.34 4.41 -0.43
C VAL A 126 6.82 4.47 -0.59
N VAL A 127 6.34 5.33 -1.48
CA VAL A 127 4.91 5.32 -1.90
C VAL A 127 4.69 4.21 -2.90
N SER A 128 3.68 3.39 -2.66
CA SER A 128 3.34 2.25 -3.50
C SER A 128 1.86 2.24 -3.86
N LEU A 129 1.55 2.26 -5.16
CA LEU A 129 0.18 2.22 -5.66
C LEU A 129 -0.35 0.78 -5.68
N GLU A 130 -1.49 0.56 -5.03
CA GLU A 130 -2.18 -0.72 -5.12
C GLU A 130 -2.87 -0.88 -6.47
N TYR A 131 -2.72 -2.05 -7.10
CA TYR A 131 -3.59 -2.46 -8.21
C TYR A 131 -5.00 -2.65 -7.70
N HIS A 132 -5.92 -1.77 -8.13
CA HIS A 132 -7.30 -1.80 -7.64
C HIS A 132 -8.28 -1.35 -8.72
N PRO A 133 -9.45 -2.01 -8.86
CA PRO A 133 -10.53 -1.49 -9.69
C PRO A 133 -10.96 -0.11 -9.21
N ASN A 134 -11.51 0.70 -10.09
CA ASN A 134 -11.94 2.08 -9.81
C ASN A 134 -10.81 3.00 -9.33
N THR A 135 -9.60 2.82 -9.86
CA THR A 135 -8.45 3.71 -9.67
C THR A 135 -7.65 3.79 -10.97
N LEU A 136 -6.66 4.67 -11.05
CA LEU A 136 -5.77 4.73 -12.23
C LEU A 136 -4.89 3.47 -12.41
N THR A 137 -4.94 2.51 -11.50
CA THR A 137 -4.21 1.24 -11.63
C THR A 137 -5.11 0.09 -12.08
N ASP A 138 -6.29 0.37 -12.62
CA ASP A 138 -7.27 -0.61 -13.07
C ASP A 138 -6.98 -1.23 -14.43
N SER A 139 -6.06 -0.65 -15.21
CA SER A 139 -5.67 -1.13 -16.54
C SER A 139 -4.15 -1.04 -16.76
N ARG A 140 -3.62 -1.96 -17.58
CA ARG A 140 -2.17 -2.00 -17.87
C ARG A 140 -1.68 -0.75 -18.58
N ASP A 141 -2.46 -0.22 -19.52
CA ASP A 141 -2.08 0.98 -20.26
C ASP A 141 -2.00 2.20 -19.35
N SER A 142 -2.95 2.34 -18.40
CA SER A 142 -2.92 3.40 -17.40
C SER A 142 -1.72 3.24 -16.46
N VAL A 143 -1.39 2.02 -16.04
CA VAL A 143 -0.20 1.75 -15.21
C VAL A 143 1.09 2.08 -15.96
N ARG A 144 1.23 1.66 -17.23
CA ARG A 144 2.38 2.03 -18.06
C ARG A 144 2.54 3.55 -18.19
N ARG A 145 1.42 4.26 -18.29
CA ARG A 145 1.42 5.71 -18.31
C ARG A 145 1.88 6.28 -16.97
N LEU A 146 1.36 5.79 -15.83
CA LEU A 146 1.81 6.19 -14.49
C LEU A 146 3.31 5.95 -14.28
N MET A 147 3.85 4.85 -14.79
CA MET A 147 5.30 4.56 -14.71
C MET A 147 6.16 5.59 -15.45
N ARG A 148 5.63 6.28 -16.44
CA ARG A 148 6.32 7.39 -17.14
C ARG A 148 6.12 8.74 -16.45
N GLU A 149 5.01 8.91 -15.76
CA GLU A 149 4.58 10.17 -15.13
C GLU A 149 5.07 10.32 -13.69
N SER A 150 5.44 9.21 -13.02
CA SER A 150 5.83 9.18 -11.60
C SER A 150 6.89 8.13 -11.31
N GLU A 151 7.72 8.39 -10.30
CA GLU A 151 8.67 7.42 -9.74
C GLU A 151 8.05 6.54 -8.63
N THR A 152 6.73 6.49 -8.54
CA THR A 152 6.01 5.63 -7.59
C THR A 152 6.35 4.15 -7.77
N SER A 153 6.24 3.38 -6.70
CA SER A 153 6.31 1.92 -6.72
C SER A 153 4.91 1.31 -6.82
N PHE A 154 4.85 -0.02 -6.91
CA PHE A 154 3.59 -0.73 -7.09
C PHE A 154 3.42 -1.86 -6.07
N HIS A 155 2.20 -1.98 -5.59
CA HIS A 155 1.69 -3.02 -4.74
C HIS A 155 0.74 -3.86 -5.59
N TRP A 156 1.26 -4.94 -6.16
CA TRP A 156 0.50 -5.74 -7.11
C TRP A 156 -0.41 -6.73 -6.40
N GLN A 157 -1.65 -6.84 -6.90
CA GLN A 157 -2.58 -7.92 -6.58
C GLN A 157 -3.29 -8.39 -7.84
N PRO A 158 -3.61 -9.70 -7.95
CA PRO A 158 -4.27 -10.22 -9.12
C PRO A 158 -5.69 -9.66 -9.24
N ARG A 159 -6.01 -9.15 -10.41
CA ARG A 159 -7.39 -8.81 -10.78
C ARG A 159 -8.15 -10.11 -11.06
N TRP A 160 -9.19 -10.39 -10.30
CA TRP A 160 -9.99 -11.61 -10.43
C TRP A 160 -10.74 -11.68 -11.77
N ASP A 161 -11.05 -10.52 -12.37
CA ASP A 161 -11.77 -10.35 -13.63
C ASP A 161 -10.85 -10.35 -14.86
N TRP A 162 -9.52 -10.48 -14.69
CA TRP A 162 -8.56 -10.57 -15.78
C TRP A 162 -8.15 -12.02 -16.08
N PRO A 163 -7.94 -12.38 -17.39
CA PRO A 163 -7.30 -13.64 -17.74
C PRO A 163 -5.93 -13.80 -17.07
N GLU A 164 -5.51 -15.04 -16.85
CA GLU A 164 -4.21 -15.33 -16.21
C GLU A 164 -3.03 -14.69 -16.94
N GLU A 165 -3.01 -14.78 -18.28
CA GLU A 165 -1.95 -14.19 -19.11
C GLU A 165 -1.84 -12.67 -18.89
N GLU A 166 -2.99 -11.99 -18.76
CA GLU A 166 -3.07 -10.56 -18.52
C GLU A 166 -2.54 -10.20 -17.12
N ARG A 167 -2.91 -10.99 -16.11
CA ARG A 167 -2.40 -10.83 -14.74
C ARG A 167 -0.88 -11.01 -14.67
N LEU A 168 -0.35 -12.05 -15.32
CA LEU A 168 1.08 -12.30 -15.38
C LEU A 168 1.84 -11.22 -16.16
N ALA A 169 1.27 -10.72 -17.24
CA ALA A 169 1.86 -9.63 -18.01
C ALA A 169 1.91 -8.33 -17.19
N ALA A 170 0.83 -7.98 -16.47
CA ALA A 170 0.78 -6.84 -15.58
C ALA A 170 1.83 -6.93 -14.45
N LEU A 171 1.96 -8.10 -13.83
CA LEU A 171 2.99 -8.31 -12.81
C LEU A 171 4.40 -8.10 -13.39
N LYS A 172 4.71 -8.71 -14.53
CA LYS A 172 6.04 -8.58 -15.17
C LYS A 172 6.41 -7.14 -15.47
N GLU A 173 5.45 -6.31 -15.86
CA GLU A 173 5.67 -4.89 -16.17
C GLU A 173 6.11 -4.08 -14.95
N VAL A 174 5.55 -4.38 -13.78
CA VAL A 174 5.84 -3.61 -12.56
C VAL A 174 6.95 -4.20 -11.68
N VAL A 175 7.49 -5.37 -12.02
CA VAL A 175 8.59 -6.02 -11.27
C VAL A 175 9.75 -5.05 -10.94
N PRO A 176 10.20 -4.15 -11.85
CA PRO A 176 11.28 -3.23 -11.53
C PRO A 176 10.98 -2.25 -10.38
N ARG A 177 9.69 -2.00 -10.09
CA ARG A 177 9.21 -1.09 -9.05
C ARG A 177 8.25 -1.77 -8.06
N LEU A 178 8.31 -3.10 -7.97
CA LEU A 178 7.42 -3.90 -7.14
C LEU A 178 7.87 -3.85 -5.67
N THR A 179 6.97 -3.50 -4.77
CA THR A 179 7.21 -3.52 -3.32
C THR A 179 6.61 -4.74 -2.65
N CYS A 180 5.43 -5.14 -3.07
CA CYS A 180 4.69 -6.25 -2.47
C CYS A 180 3.77 -6.93 -3.48
N VAL A 181 3.44 -8.19 -3.19
CA VAL A 181 2.42 -8.98 -3.90
C VAL A 181 1.38 -9.43 -2.90
N HIS A 182 0.13 -9.02 -3.09
CA HIS A 182 -0.99 -9.60 -2.37
C HIS A 182 -1.47 -10.88 -3.09
N THR A 183 -1.76 -11.91 -2.30
CA THR A 183 -2.36 -13.17 -2.77
C THR A 183 -3.60 -13.46 -1.94
N PHE A 184 -4.60 -14.09 -2.55
CA PHE A 184 -5.88 -14.46 -1.93
C PHE A 184 -6.05 -15.98 -1.94
#